data_b7695a6ed045637cf995bcd87e9c36ee
#
_entry.id   b7695a6ed045637cf995bcd87e9c36ee
#
_cell.length_a   1.000
_cell.length_b   1.000
_cell.length_c   1.000
_cell.angle_alpha   90.00
_cell.angle_beta   90.00
_cell.angle_gamma   90.00
#
_symmetry.space_group_name_H-M   'P 1'
#
loop_
_entity.id
_entity.type
_entity.pdbx_description
1 polymer ?
#
loop_
_entity_poly.entity_id
_entity_poly.type
_entity_poly.pdbx_seq_one_letter_code
_entity_poly.pdbx_strand_id
1 'polypeptide(L)'
;MRDELIRIVECYLDGLKNKDLSKVAFASDVTFEGPLSPKLTGERAVVEFLTGLFPAVKDVRVKQHIVEGEYVATLFDFDTTFGVIPVFDCFRVSNGTLKQIRPFYDPRPITNPQESSEGHV
;
A
#
# COMPACT_ATOMS: atom_id res chain seq x y z
N MET A 1 -16.00 -10.26 -11.18
CA MET A 1 -16.11 -9.35 -10.03
C MET A 1 -14.88 -9.46 -9.12
N ARG A 2 -14.65 -10.62 -8.55
CA ARG A 2 -13.49 -10.84 -7.68
C ARG A 2 -12.17 -10.60 -8.42
N ASP A 3 -12.02 -11.12 -9.63
CA ASP A 3 -10.79 -10.99 -10.40
C ASP A 3 -10.54 -9.54 -10.81
N GLU A 4 -11.59 -8.78 -11.07
CA GLU A 4 -11.45 -7.37 -11.40
C GLU A 4 -10.94 -6.58 -10.21
N LEU A 5 -11.47 -6.86 -9.01
CA LEU A 5 -11.04 -6.19 -7.78
C LEU A 5 -9.55 -6.47 -7.52
N ILE A 6 -9.14 -7.72 -7.64
CA ILE A 6 -7.74 -8.11 -7.45
C ILE A 6 -6.86 -7.43 -8.48
N ARG A 7 -7.30 -7.37 -9.74
CA ARG A 7 -6.51 -6.73 -10.79
C ARG A 7 -6.25 -5.25 -10.49
N ILE A 8 -7.27 -4.55 -9.97
CA ILE A 8 -7.13 -3.14 -9.63
C ILE A 8 -6.12 -2.97 -8.49
N VAL A 9 -6.21 -3.81 -7.47
CA VAL A 9 -5.28 -3.79 -6.34
C VAL A 9 -3.86 -4.13 -6.80
N GLU A 10 -3.71 -5.14 -7.65
CA GLU A 10 -2.39 -5.52 -8.14
C GLU A 10 -1.77 -4.44 -9.01
N CYS A 11 -2.59 -3.72 -9.76
CA CYS A 11 -2.11 -2.57 -10.53
C CYS A 11 -1.50 -1.51 -9.61
N TYR A 12 -2.14 -1.26 -8.46
CA TYR A 12 -1.62 -0.34 -7.46
C TYR A 12 -0.29 -0.84 -6.87
N LEU A 13 -0.23 -2.11 -6.49
CA LEU A 13 0.99 -2.68 -5.90
C LEU A 13 2.13 -2.70 -6.92
N ASP A 14 1.83 -3.00 -8.19
CA ASP A 14 2.81 -2.93 -9.26
C ASP A 14 3.29 -1.50 -9.47
N GLY A 15 2.40 -0.53 -9.30
CA GLY A 15 2.76 0.88 -9.38
C GLY A 15 3.77 1.27 -8.31
N LEU A 16 3.61 0.78 -7.09
CA LEU A 16 4.59 1.00 -6.05
C LEU A 16 5.92 0.33 -6.39
N LYS A 17 5.86 -0.92 -6.83
CA LYS A 17 7.05 -1.69 -7.17
C LYS A 17 7.85 -1.03 -8.29
N ASN A 18 7.16 -0.56 -9.32
CA ASN A 18 7.78 0.02 -10.51
C ASN A 18 7.94 1.53 -10.42
N LYS A 19 7.50 2.14 -9.33
CA LYS A 19 7.63 3.58 -9.07
C LYS A 19 6.89 4.40 -10.13
N ASP A 20 5.70 3.92 -10.51
CA ASP A 20 4.88 4.56 -11.55
C ASP A 20 3.40 4.29 -11.25
N LEU A 21 2.69 5.30 -10.76
CA LEU A 21 1.27 5.20 -10.40
C LEU A 21 0.35 5.67 -11.53
N SER A 22 0.88 5.98 -12.70
CA SER A 22 0.09 6.59 -13.78
C SER A 22 -1.01 5.67 -14.31
N LYS A 23 -0.88 4.36 -14.11
CA LYS A 23 -1.86 3.39 -14.62
C LYS A 23 -2.88 2.97 -13.57
N VAL A 24 -2.77 3.50 -12.36
CA VAL A 24 -3.68 3.13 -11.28
C VAL A 24 -4.96 3.94 -11.39
N ALA A 25 -6.10 3.24 -11.31
CA ALA A 25 -7.41 3.89 -11.39
C ALA A 25 -7.84 4.34 -10.00
N PHE A 26 -7.34 5.49 -9.56
CA PHE A 26 -7.76 6.07 -8.28
C PHE A 26 -9.12 6.75 -8.42
N ALA A 27 -9.97 6.62 -7.41
CA ALA A 27 -11.14 7.48 -7.30
C ALA A 27 -10.67 8.90 -7.00
N SER A 28 -11.41 9.90 -7.48
CA SER A 28 -11.03 11.31 -7.25
C SER A 28 -11.00 11.65 -5.76
N ASP A 29 -11.82 10.97 -4.96
CA ASP A 29 -11.91 11.17 -3.51
C ASP A 29 -11.26 10.02 -2.73
N VAL A 30 -10.28 9.34 -3.32
CA VAL A 30 -9.58 8.24 -2.67
C VAL A 30 -8.99 8.68 -1.34
N THR A 31 -8.98 7.76 -0.36
CA THR A 31 -8.39 8.04 0.95
C THR A 31 -7.24 7.09 1.22
N PHE A 32 -6.28 7.57 2.00
CA PHE A 32 -5.14 6.76 2.46
C PHE A 32 -4.94 7.04 3.94
N GLU A 33 -4.84 5.96 4.74
CA GLU A 33 -4.62 6.10 6.17
C GLU A 33 -3.76 4.95 6.65
N GLY A 34 -2.57 5.25 7.17
CA GLY A 34 -1.64 4.25 7.66
C GLY A 34 -0.99 4.67 8.95
N PRO A 35 -0.11 3.82 9.52
CA PRO A 35 0.53 4.10 10.82
C PRO A 35 1.39 5.36 10.84
N LEU A 36 1.92 5.77 9.69
CA LEU A 36 2.83 6.92 9.63
C LEU A 36 2.22 8.13 8.93
N SER A 37 0.93 8.07 8.63
CA SER A 37 0.27 9.15 7.90
C SER A 37 -1.06 9.47 8.53
N PRO A 38 -1.39 10.76 8.69
CA PRO A 38 -2.77 11.11 8.97
C PRO A 38 -3.63 10.70 7.78
N LYS A 39 -4.93 10.69 7.95
CA LYS A 39 -5.82 10.35 6.85
C LYS A 39 -5.70 11.41 5.76
N LEU A 40 -5.30 10.95 4.57
CA LEU A 40 -5.21 11.79 3.38
C LEU A 40 -6.46 11.58 2.53
N THR A 41 -6.97 12.64 1.92
CA THR A 41 -8.14 12.57 1.08
C THR A 41 -7.87 13.26 -0.25
N GLY A 42 -8.26 12.58 -1.34
CA GLY A 42 -8.10 13.10 -2.69
C GLY A 42 -6.93 12.49 -3.40
N GLU A 43 -7.10 12.30 -4.71
CA GLU A 43 -6.09 11.62 -5.53
C GLU A 43 -4.74 12.33 -5.47
N ARG A 44 -4.74 13.66 -5.57
CA ARG A 44 -3.49 14.41 -5.60
C ARG A 44 -2.68 14.21 -4.32
N ALA A 45 -3.33 14.34 -3.16
CA ALA A 45 -2.64 14.20 -1.87
C ALA A 45 -2.10 12.79 -1.69
N VAL A 46 -2.90 11.78 -2.07
CA VAL A 46 -2.51 10.38 -1.94
C VAL A 46 -1.34 10.06 -2.87
N VAL A 47 -1.41 10.49 -4.13
CA VAL A 47 -0.33 10.21 -5.09
C VAL A 47 0.97 10.92 -4.69
N GLU A 48 0.89 12.15 -4.19
CA GLU A 48 2.08 12.86 -3.72
C GLU A 48 2.75 12.11 -2.57
N PHE A 49 1.95 11.64 -1.61
CA PHE A 49 2.48 10.88 -0.48
C PHE A 49 3.16 9.60 -0.95
N LEU A 50 2.48 8.84 -1.79
CA LEU A 50 3.02 7.55 -2.27
C LEU A 50 4.28 7.74 -3.11
N THR A 51 4.30 8.77 -3.95
CA THR A 51 5.47 9.09 -4.76
C THR A 51 6.68 9.39 -3.88
N GLY A 52 6.44 10.01 -2.73
CA GLY A 52 7.50 10.29 -1.75
C GLY A 52 8.13 9.03 -1.17
N LEU A 53 7.45 7.88 -1.25
CA LEU A 53 8.00 6.61 -0.77
C LEU A 53 8.93 5.96 -1.79
N PHE A 54 8.86 6.35 -3.06
CA PHE A 54 9.56 5.65 -4.14
C PHE A 54 11.06 5.46 -3.91
N PRO A 55 11.80 6.44 -3.38
CA PRO A 55 13.24 6.21 -3.15
C PRO A 55 13.54 5.07 -2.18
N ALA A 56 12.61 4.76 -1.28
CA ALA A 56 12.81 3.70 -0.30
C ALA A 56 12.33 2.33 -0.81
N VAL A 57 11.58 2.27 -1.90
CA VAL A 57 11.00 1.02 -2.38
C VAL A 57 12.05 0.20 -3.13
N LYS A 58 12.21 -1.06 -2.74
CA LYS A 58 13.07 -2.01 -3.44
C LYS A 58 12.26 -3.07 -4.17
N ASP A 59 11.19 -3.58 -3.54
CA ASP A 59 10.35 -4.60 -4.17
C ASP A 59 9.03 -4.69 -3.42
N VAL A 60 8.04 -5.28 -4.07
CA VAL A 60 6.73 -5.60 -3.47
C VAL A 60 6.42 -7.04 -3.83
N ARG A 61 6.25 -7.90 -2.82
CA ARG A 61 6.00 -9.32 -3.04
C ARG A 61 4.67 -9.71 -2.42
N VAL A 62 3.68 -9.90 -3.28
CA VAL A 62 2.32 -10.26 -2.85
C VAL A 62 2.29 -11.71 -2.36
N LYS A 63 1.64 -11.92 -1.21
CA LYS A 63 1.49 -13.25 -0.62
C LYS A 63 0.08 -13.78 -0.76
N GLN A 64 -0.93 -12.95 -0.49
CA GLN A 64 -2.31 -13.43 -0.44
C GLN A 64 -3.29 -12.28 -0.57
N HIS A 65 -4.38 -12.53 -1.29
CA HIS A 65 -5.54 -11.63 -1.33
C HIS A 65 -6.72 -12.30 -0.64
N ILE A 66 -7.48 -11.53 0.12
CA ILE A 66 -8.74 -11.95 0.72
C ILE A 66 -9.79 -10.96 0.25
N VAL A 67 -10.84 -11.46 -0.40
CA VAL A 67 -11.86 -10.59 -1.00
C VAL A 67 -13.19 -10.80 -0.30
N GLU A 68 -13.82 -9.70 0.11
CA GLU A 68 -15.16 -9.71 0.66
C GLU A 68 -15.90 -8.46 0.17
N GLY A 69 -16.96 -8.66 -0.63
CA GLY A 69 -17.72 -7.54 -1.19
C GLY A 69 -16.82 -6.65 -2.04
N GLU A 70 -16.77 -5.36 -1.72
CA GLU A 70 -15.92 -4.38 -2.39
C GLU A 70 -14.53 -4.30 -1.79
N TYR A 71 -14.23 -5.11 -0.78
CA TYR A 71 -12.96 -5.01 -0.06
C TYR A 71 -12.00 -6.11 -0.49
N VAL A 72 -10.73 -5.73 -0.61
CA VAL A 72 -9.63 -6.66 -0.83
C VAL A 72 -8.61 -6.39 0.27
N ALA A 73 -8.29 -7.43 1.05
CA ALA A 73 -7.21 -7.35 2.02
C ALA A 73 -6.04 -8.14 1.46
N THR A 74 -4.88 -7.48 1.35
CA THR A 74 -3.71 -8.09 0.73
C THR A 74 -2.56 -8.14 1.70
N LEU A 75 -2.02 -9.34 1.88
CA LEU A 75 -0.79 -9.55 2.64
C LEU A 75 0.37 -9.53 1.66
N PHE A 76 1.35 -8.66 1.90
CA PHE A 76 2.54 -8.59 1.05
C PHE A 76 3.76 -8.17 1.86
N ASP A 77 4.94 -8.50 1.33
CA ASP A 77 6.20 -8.00 1.87
C ASP A 77 6.60 -6.75 1.11
N PHE A 78 6.78 -5.67 1.85
CA PHE A 78 7.26 -4.41 1.30
C PHE A 78 8.76 -4.33 1.56
N ASP A 79 9.54 -4.62 0.52
CA ASP A 79 10.99 -4.61 0.62
C ASP A 79 11.49 -3.18 0.43
N THR A 80 12.12 -2.64 1.46
CA THR A 80 12.51 -1.22 1.48
C THR A 80 13.96 -1.07 1.91
N THR A 81 14.47 0.14 1.78
CA THR A 81 15.80 0.48 2.29
C THR A 81 15.88 0.36 3.81
N PHE A 82 14.75 0.28 4.51
CA PHE A 82 14.68 0.07 5.95
C PHE A 82 14.54 -1.41 6.32
N GLY A 83 14.52 -2.29 5.33
CA GLY A 83 14.31 -3.72 5.52
C GLY A 83 12.99 -4.18 4.90
N VAL A 84 12.70 -5.46 5.06
CA VAL A 84 11.46 -6.05 4.57
C VAL A 84 10.39 -5.87 5.64
N ILE A 85 9.30 -5.22 5.27
CA ILE A 85 8.20 -4.91 6.19
C ILE A 85 6.96 -5.67 5.74
N PRO A 86 6.46 -6.61 6.56
CA PRO A 86 5.18 -7.26 6.26
C PRO A 86 4.04 -6.25 6.38
N VAL A 87 3.18 -6.21 5.38
CA VAL A 87 2.05 -5.27 5.33
C VAL A 87 0.77 -6.05 5.10
N PHE A 88 -0.28 -5.69 5.84
CA PHE A 88 -1.63 -6.15 5.60
C PHE A 88 -2.44 -4.93 5.20
N ASP A 89 -2.73 -4.80 3.90
CA ASP A 89 -3.33 -3.59 3.33
C ASP A 89 -4.78 -3.85 2.99
N CYS A 90 -5.68 -3.03 3.51
CA CYS A 90 -7.10 -3.17 3.26
C CYS A 90 -7.52 -2.12 2.22
N PHE A 91 -7.99 -2.60 1.07
CA PHE A 91 -8.44 -1.76 -0.03
C PHE A 91 -9.94 -1.83 -0.18
N ARG A 92 -10.55 -0.70 -0.53
CA ARG A 92 -11.92 -0.69 -1.02
C ARG A 92 -11.91 -0.29 -2.48
N VAL A 93 -12.54 -1.10 -3.33
CA VAL A 93 -12.64 -0.86 -4.78
C VAL A 93 -14.12 -0.68 -5.08
N SER A 94 -14.47 0.43 -5.74
CA SER A 94 -15.87 0.73 -6.07
C SER A 94 -15.92 1.35 -7.46
N ASN A 95 -16.85 0.87 -8.30
CA ASN A 95 -17.04 1.37 -9.66
C ASN A 95 -15.75 1.36 -10.48
N GLY A 96 -14.95 0.30 -10.33
CA GLY A 96 -13.72 0.14 -11.10
C GLY A 96 -12.58 1.03 -10.64
N THR A 97 -12.69 1.70 -9.50
CA THR A 97 -11.65 2.59 -9.00
C THR A 97 -11.26 2.23 -7.58
N LEU A 98 -10.01 2.55 -7.23
CA LEU A 98 -9.48 2.36 -5.89
C LEU A 98 -9.94 3.52 -5.02
N LYS A 99 -10.79 3.20 -4.05
CA LYS A 99 -11.50 4.19 -3.25
C LYS A 99 -10.84 4.44 -1.91
N GLN A 100 -10.27 3.40 -1.30
CA GLN A 100 -9.72 3.49 0.05
C GLN A 100 -8.51 2.59 0.16
N ILE A 101 -7.46 3.09 0.81
CA ILE A 101 -6.21 2.35 1.04
C ILE A 101 -5.89 2.48 2.52
N ARG A 102 -5.83 1.34 3.24
CA ARG A 102 -5.55 1.33 4.68
C ARG A 102 -4.54 0.24 5.01
N PRO A 103 -3.23 0.54 4.93
CA PRO A 103 -2.20 -0.43 5.31
C PRO A 103 -2.05 -0.53 6.82
N PHE A 104 -1.78 -1.75 7.28
CA PHE A 104 -1.44 -2.05 8.67
C PHE A 104 -0.09 -2.72 8.69
N TYR A 105 0.85 -2.16 9.43
CA TYR A 105 2.20 -2.69 9.54
C TYR A 105 2.88 -2.12 10.78
N ASP A 106 3.98 -2.74 11.16
CA ASP A 106 4.82 -2.24 12.25
C ASP A 106 5.72 -1.12 11.70
N PRO A 107 5.55 0.12 12.14
CA PRO A 107 6.35 1.23 11.60
C PRO A 107 7.76 1.33 12.18
N ARG A 108 8.09 0.55 13.20
CA ARG A 108 9.38 0.68 13.90
C ARG A 108 10.61 0.54 12.99
N PRO A 109 10.63 -0.32 11.96
CA PRO A 109 11.78 -0.32 11.05
C PRO A 109 12.07 1.03 10.43
N ILE A 110 11.04 1.86 10.26
CA ILE A 110 11.17 3.20 9.66
C ILE A 110 11.43 4.26 10.73
N THR A 111 10.62 4.23 11.82
CA THR A 111 10.67 5.29 12.84
C THR A 111 11.81 5.08 13.83
N ASN A 112 12.24 3.84 14.03
CA ASN A 112 13.28 3.49 14.99
C ASN A 112 14.14 2.37 14.44
N PRO A 113 14.91 2.62 13.36
CA PRO A 113 15.66 1.57 12.67
C PRO A 113 16.65 0.85 13.57
N GLN A 114 17.32 1.59 14.47
CA GLN A 114 18.32 1.02 15.36
C GLN A 114 17.71 0.03 16.33
N GLU A 115 16.60 0.39 16.96
CA GLU A 115 15.89 -0.50 17.84
C GLU A 115 15.38 -1.73 17.09
N SER A 116 14.84 -1.50 15.89
CA SER A 116 14.33 -2.58 15.06
C SER A 116 15.41 -3.61 14.72
N SER A 117 16.63 -3.16 14.43
CA SER A 117 17.72 -4.08 14.09
C SER A 117 18.18 -4.87 15.29
N GLU A 118 17.97 -4.36 16.51
CA GLU A 118 18.33 -5.07 17.75
C GLU A 118 17.22 -5.99 18.20
N GLY A 119 15.99 -5.70 17.85
CA GLY A 119 14.83 -6.41 18.37
C GLY A 119 14.54 -7.74 17.72
N HIS A 120 15.40 -8.21 16.88
CA HIS A 120 15.22 -9.44 16.13
C HIS A 120 15.41 -10.72 16.93
N VAL A 121 15.83 -10.61 18.10
CA VAL A 121 16.17 -11.75 18.96
C VAL A 121 14.99 -12.66 19.28
#